data_7f05fa5b3027598dd39bb193f3f3d667
#
_entry.id   7f05fa5b3027598dd39bb193f3f3d667
#
_cell.length_a   1.000
_cell.length_b   1.000
_cell.length_c   1.000
_cell.angle_alpha   90.00
_cell.angle_beta   90.00
_cell.angle_gamma   90.00
#
_symmetry.space_group_name_H-M   'P 1'
#
loop_
_entity.id
_entity.type
_entity.pdbx_description
1 polymer ?
#
loop_
_entity_poly.entity_id
_entity_poly.type
_entity_poly.pdbx_seq_one_letter_code
_entity_poly.pdbx_strand_id
1 'polypeptide(L)'
;MKKNYLFALTLTMWLLSCAAAEDPNKAALKLNPKPNLMNIITDTATFGEGCFWCTEAFFQRLKGVKEVLSGYGGGFVENPTYEQVCDKNTGHIELARIVFDPNEISYDELLEVFWKTHDPTTMDQQGNDIGPQYRSAIYYHNAEQKQKAEKYKAALDKSGAWAKPIVTIIEPFKNFYPAENYHQNYYNNNQNQGYCRFVIAPKLEKFEKVFKDKLKKQ
;
A
#
# COMPACT_ATOMS: atom_id res chain seq x y z
N MET A 1 84.72 -45.78 49.65
CA MET A 1 85.25 -44.43 49.65
C MET A 1 84.78 -43.70 48.39
N LYS A 2 83.65 -42.96 48.44
CA LYS A 2 83.26 -42.02 47.45
C LYS A 2 82.45 -40.93 48.14
N LYS A 3 82.92 -39.69 48.14
CA LYS A 3 82.33 -38.51 48.68
C LYS A 3 81.26 -38.01 47.72
N ASN A 4 80.03 -37.87 48.20
CA ASN A 4 78.97 -37.19 47.46
C ASN A 4 78.85 -35.74 47.93
N TYR A 5 79.07 -34.80 47.02
CA TYR A 5 78.83 -33.40 47.26
C TYR A 5 77.35 -33.06 46.88
N LEU A 6 76.66 -32.55 47.83
CA LEU A 6 75.26 -32.04 47.67
C LEU A 6 75.38 -30.59 47.21
N PHE A 7 74.93 -30.31 45.97
CA PHE A 7 74.81 -28.96 45.47
C PHE A 7 73.40 -28.49 45.72
N ALA A 8 73.23 -27.50 46.59
CA ALA A 8 71.97 -26.82 46.79
C ALA A 8 71.76 -25.75 45.70
N LEU A 9 70.74 -25.94 44.87
CA LEU A 9 70.36 -24.96 43.88
C LEU A 9 69.28 -24.07 44.51
N THR A 10 69.61 -22.83 44.76
CA THR A 10 68.62 -21.80 45.15
C THR A 10 67.91 -21.23 43.93
N LEU A 11 66.63 -21.53 43.83
CA LEU A 11 65.79 -21.03 42.76
C LEU A 11 65.23 -19.65 43.14
N THR A 12 65.79 -18.59 42.55
CA THR A 12 65.25 -17.25 42.65
C THR A 12 64.08 -17.06 41.69
N MET A 13 62.90 -16.93 42.24
CA MET A 13 61.64 -16.70 41.46
C MET A 13 61.58 -15.21 41.13
N TRP A 14 61.75 -14.91 39.84
CA TRP A 14 61.49 -13.59 39.33
C TRP A 14 59.99 -13.46 39.02
N LEU A 15 59.26 -12.64 39.77
CA LEU A 15 57.87 -12.24 39.49
C LEU A 15 57.93 -11.24 38.30
N LEU A 16 57.64 -11.70 37.11
CA LEU A 16 57.28 -10.81 35.99
C LEU A 16 55.91 -10.25 36.23
N SER A 17 55.83 -8.97 36.62
CA SER A 17 54.62 -8.18 36.59
C SER A 17 54.24 -7.88 35.12
N CYS A 18 53.29 -8.60 34.57
CA CYS A 18 52.65 -8.19 33.31
C CYS A 18 51.74 -7.01 33.54
N ALA A 19 52.28 -5.79 33.32
CA ALA A 19 51.43 -4.62 33.13
C ALA A 19 50.67 -4.82 31.79
N ALA A 20 49.34 -5.03 31.88
CA ALA A 20 48.49 -5.05 30.72
C ALA A 20 48.45 -3.63 30.11
N ALA A 21 49.03 -3.47 28.94
CA ALA A 21 48.89 -2.24 28.18
C ALA A 21 47.41 -2.12 27.75
N GLU A 22 46.74 -1.10 28.22
CA GLU A 22 45.40 -0.76 27.71
C GLU A 22 45.49 -0.32 26.26
N ASP A 23 44.79 -1.02 25.38
CA ASP A 23 44.65 -0.71 23.96
C ASP A 23 43.99 0.65 23.79
N PRO A 24 44.66 1.71 23.26
CA PRO A 24 44.09 3.04 23.07
C PRO A 24 43.00 3.08 22.00
N ASN A 25 42.67 1.94 21.37
CA ASN A 25 41.66 1.85 20.29
C ASN A 25 40.32 1.30 20.74
N LYS A 26 40.06 1.16 22.05
CA LYS A 26 38.67 1.00 22.55
C LYS A 26 37.95 2.34 22.55
N ALA A 27 37.86 2.99 21.39
CA ALA A 27 36.84 3.99 21.16
C ALA A 27 35.50 3.28 21.23
N ALA A 28 34.78 3.48 22.33
CA ALA A 28 33.43 3.00 22.48
C ALA A 28 32.63 3.48 21.27
N LEU A 29 32.26 2.52 20.40
CA LEU A 29 31.27 2.75 19.35
C LEU A 29 30.03 3.27 20.05
N LYS A 30 29.79 4.57 20.02
CA LYS A 30 28.51 5.16 20.38
C LYS A 30 27.50 4.59 19.39
N LEU A 31 26.82 3.54 19.79
CA LEU A 31 25.62 3.07 19.10
C LEU A 31 24.68 4.28 19.05
N ASN A 32 24.60 4.92 17.90
CA ASN A 32 23.54 5.85 17.62
C ASN A 32 22.24 5.12 17.97
N PRO A 33 21.34 5.68 18.78
CA PRO A 33 20.05 5.07 19.03
C PRO A 33 19.42 4.83 17.66
N LYS A 34 19.05 3.56 17.38
CA LYS A 34 18.26 3.24 16.18
C LYS A 34 17.14 4.27 16.12
N PRO A 35 16.85 4.88 14.95
CA PRO A 35 15.74 5.77 14.82
C PRO A 35 14.53 5.05 15.43
N ASN A 36 13.87 5.72 16.35
CA ASN A 36 12.65 5.23 16.97
C ASN A 36 11.70 4.90 15.80
N LEU A 37 11.53 3.61 15.50
CA LEU A 37 10.50 3.14 14.59
C LEU A 37 9.19 3.48 15.32
N MET A 38 8.73 4.72 15.15
CA MET A 38 7.36 5.05 15.47
C MET A 38 6.54 3.97 14.77
N ASN A 39 5.78 3.19 15.54
CA ASN A 39 4.80 2.28 14.98
C ASN A 39 3.90 3.12 14.08
N ILE A 40 4.19 3.12 12.78
CA ILE A 40 3.33 3.75 11.78
C ILE A 40 2.07 2.89 11.79
N ILE A 41 1.04 3.40 12.43
CA ILE A 41 -0.28 2.76 12.41
C ILE A 41 -0.78 2.96 10.98
N THR A 42 -0.98 1.86 10.27
CA THR A 42 -1.58 1.87 8.94
C THR A 42 -2.87 1.07 8.93
N ASP A 43 -3.80 1.50 8.09
CA ASP A 43 -5.01 0.75 7.74
C ASP A 43 -5.05 0.51 6.23
N THR A 44 -5.98 -0.32 5.77
CA THR A 44 -6.10 -0.70 4.36
C THR A 44 -7.52 -0.48 3.87
N ALA A 45 -7.66 0.14 2.69
CA ALA A 45 -8.89 0.21 1.93
C ALA A 45 -8.72 -0.53 0.59
N THR A 46 -9.80 -1.12 0.05
CA THR A 46 -9.76 -1.82 -1.25
C THR A 46 -10.97 -1.44 -2.09
N PHE A 47 -10.69 -0.80 -3.24
CA PHE A 47 -11.71 -0.23 -4.12
C PHE A 47 -11.55 -0.67 -5.58
N GLY A 48 -12.70 -0.85 -6.24
CA GLY A 48 -12.84 -0.99 -7.69
C GLY A 48 -13.61 0.19 -8.26
N GLU A 49 -13.01 0.94 -9.17
CA GLU A 49 -13.57 2.15 -9.79
C GLU A 49 -13.49 2.11 -11.33
N GLY A 50 -13.51 0.92 -11.90
CA GLY A 50 -13.15 0.69 -13.29
C GLY A 50 -11.66 0.38 -13.44
N CYS A 51 -11.00 0.97 -14.44
CA CYS A 51 -9.57 0.71 -14.68
C CYS A 51 -8.70 1.09 -13.47
N PHE A 52 -7.97 0.11 -12.94
CA PHE A 52 -7.11 0.29 -11.75
C PHE A 52 -5.94 1.26 -11.98
N TRP A 53 -5.51 1.53 -13.22
CA TRP A 53 -4.51 2.56 -13.50
C TRP A 53 -5.01 3.96 -13.14
N CYS A 54 -6.32 4.22 -13.34
CA CYS A 54 -6.95 5.47 -12.92
C CYS A 54 -7.00 5.57 -11.40
N THR A 55 -7.53 4.54 -10.75
CA THR A 55 -7.68 4.47 -9.29
C THR A 55 -6.32 4.62 -8.59
N GLU A 56 -5.32 3.86 -9.04
CA GLU A 56 -3.95 3.98 -8.55
C GLU A 56 -3.42 5.42 -8.67
N ALA A 57 -3.57 6.03 -9.86
CA ALA A 57 -3.09 7.39 -10.11
C ALA A 57 -3.71 8.43 -9.19
N PHE A 58 -4.99 8.28 -8.81
CA PHE A 58 -5.66 9.20 -7.89
C PHE A 58 -5.16 9.01 -6.46
N PHE A 59 -5.26 7.79 -5.92
CA PHE A 59 -4.96 7.53 -4.51
C PHE A 59 -3.48 7.69 -4.17
N GLN A 60 -2.56 7.39 -5.08
CA GLN A 60 -1.13 7.63 -4.87
C GLN A 60 -0.78 9.09 -4.55
N ARG A 61 -1.59 10.05 -5.01
CA ARG A 61 -1.37 11.50 -4.83
C ARG A 61 -1.87 12.03 -3.51
N LEU A 62 -2.67 11.28 -2.78
CA LEU A 62 -3.26 11.73 -1.52
C LEU A 62 -2.23 11.72 -0.39
N LYS A 63 -2.19 12.81 0.37
CA LYS A 63 -1.43 12.85 1.63
C LYS A 63 -1.96 11.76 2.57
N GLY A 64 -1.08 11.10 3.30
CA GLY A 64 -1.45 10.01 4.19
C GLY A 64 -1.51 8.63 3.52
N VAL A 65 -1.68 8.54 2.20
CA VAL A 65 -1.58 7.28 1.46
C VAL A 65 -0.11 6.88 1.35
N LYS A 66 0.24 5.71 1.85
CA LYS A 66 1.61 5.17 1.90
C LYS A 66 1.92 4.30 0.69
N GLU A 67 0.95 3.47 0.27
CA GLU A 67 1.09 2.55 -0.86
C GLU A 67 -0.26 2.40 -1.57
N VAL A 68 -0.23 2.24 -2.87
CA VAL A 68 -1.36 1.78 -3.68
C VAL A 68 -0.85 0.66 -4.58
N LEU A 69 -1.52 -0.48 -4.53
CA LEU A 69 -1.19 -1.66 -5.30
C LEU A 69 -2.37 -2.04 -6.20
N SER A 70 -2.16 -2.04 -7.50
CA SER A 70 -3.11 -2.53 -8.50
C SER A 70 -3.19 -4.04 -8.48
N GLY A 71 -4.39 -4.61 -8.58
CA GLY A 71 -4.58 -6.07 -8.54
C GLY A 71 -5.98 -6.51 -8.89
N TYR A 72 -6.24 -7.78 -8.66
CA TYR A 72 -7.50 -8.46 -8.94
C TYR A 72 -8.08 -9.06 -7.67
N GLY A 73 -9.40 -8.97 -7.50
CA GLY A 73 -10.05 -9.57 -6.34
C GLY A 73 -11.54 -9.79 -6.53
N GLY A 74 -12.16 -10.44 -5.52
CA GLY A 74 -13.59 -10.75 -5.53
C GLY A 74 -14.00 -11.95 -6.39
N GLY A 75 -13.11 -12.47 -7.26
CA GLY A 75 -13.34 -13.63 -8.09
C GLY A 75 -12.96 -14.96 -7.42
N PHE A 76 -13.03 -16.04 -8.21
CA PHE A 76 -12.86 -17.41 -7.75
C PHE A 76 -11.62 -18.13 -8.34
N VAL A 77 -10.94 -17.52 -9.32
CA VAL A 77 -9.70 -18.07 -9.89
C VAL A 77 -8.52 -17.66 -9.02
N GLU A 78 -7.70 -18.60 -8.61
CA GLU A 78 -6.48 -18.32 -7.84
C GLU A 78 -5.36 -17.83 -8.75
N ASN A 79 -4.66 -16.75 -8.32
CA ASN A 79 -3.55 -16.15 -9.06
C ASN A 79 -3.86 -15.90 -10.54
N PRO A 80 -4.94 -15.17 -10.86
CA PRO A 80 -5.33 -14.94 -12.26
C PRO A 80 -4.30 -14.08 -12.96
N THR A 81 -4.12 -14.30 -14.27
CA THR A 81 -3.39 -13.38 -15.14
C THR A 81 -4.31 -12.28 -15.67
N TYR A 82 -3.73 -11.19 -16.15
CA TYR A 82 -4.46 -10.10 -16.79
C TYR A 82 -5.37 -10.59 -17.93
N GLU A 83 -4.83 -11.45 -18.80
CA GLU A 83 -5.57 -12.02 -19.92
C GLU A 83 -6.80 -12.79 -19.44
N GLN A 84 -6.65 -13.62 -18.40
CA GLN A 84 -7.77 -14.38 -17.83
C GLN A 84 -8.86 -13.46 -17.28
N VAL A 85 -8.47 -12.35 -16.62
CA VAL A 85 -9.43 -11.35 -16.12
C VAL A 85 -10.13 -10.65 -17.29
N CYS A 86 -9.40 -10.31 -18.35
CA CYS A 86 -9.95 -9.72 -19.58
C CYS A 86 -10.90 -10.67 -20.32
N ASP A 87 -10.72 -11.98 -20.24
CA ASP A 87 -11.63 -13.01 -20.79
C ASP A 87 -12.97 -13.08 -20.04
N LYS A 88 -13.12 -12.32 -18.93
CA LYS A 88 -14.38 -12.12 -18.20
C LYS A 88 -14.98 -13.37 -17.54
N ASN A 89 -14.19 -14.39 -17.30
CA ASN A 89 -14.63 -15.68 -16.76
C ASN A 89 -14.05 -16.02 -15.38
N THR A 90 -13.27 -15.11 -14.78
CA THR A 90 -12.63 -15.31 -13.48
C THR A 90 -13.48 -14.81 -12.30
N GLY A 91 -14.48 -13.95 -12.56
CA GLY A 91 -15.23 -13.24 -11.55
C GLY A 91 -14.47 -12.11 -10.86
N HIS A 92 -13.19 -11.90 -11.20
CA HIS A 92 -12.38 -10.85 -10.61
C HIS A 92 -12.72 -9.47 -11.13
N ILE A 93 -12.51 -8.49 -10.25
CA ILE A 93 -12.61 -7.05 -10.53
C ILE A 93 -11.20 -6.47 -10.47
N GLU A 94 -10.90 -5.46 -11.29
CA GLU A 94 -9.72 -4.62 -11.14
C GLU A 94 -9.85 -3.78 -9.88
N LEU A 95 -8.89 -3.88 -8.98
CA LEU A 95 -8.90 -3.27 -7.66
C LEU A 95 -7.63 -2.48 -7.40
N ALA A 96 -7.76 -1.42 -6.61
CA ALA A 96 -6.65 -0.79 -5.92
C ALA A 96 -6.73 -1.11 -4.43
N ARG A 97 -5.65 -1.71 -3.89
CA ARG A 97 -5.44 -1.87 -2.46
C ARG A 97 -4.59 -0.70 -1.96
N ILE A 98 -5.14 0.05 -1.01
CA ILE A 98 -4.62 1.33 -0.56
C ILE A 98 -4.21 1.19 0.90
N VAL A 99 -2.92 1.31 1.20
CA VAL A 99 -2.39 1.38 2.57
C VAL A 99 -2.27 2.85 2.95
N PHE A 100 -2.88 3.23 4.06
CA PHE A 100 -2.92 4.63 4.49
C PHE A 100 -2.68 4.78 5.99
N ASP A 101 -2.24 5.97 6.40
CA ASP A 101 -2.10 6.38 7.79
C ASP A 101 -3.41 7.06 8.23
N PRO A 102 -4.20 6.44 9.14
CA PRO A 102 -5.49 6.99 9.56
C PRO A 102 -5.36 8.29 10.37
N ASN A 103 -4.16 8.67 10.80
CA ASN A 103 -3.90 9.96 11.45
C ASN A 103 -3.68 11.10 10.43
N GLU A 104 -3.38 10.78 9.16
CA GLU A 104 -3.14 11.76 8.09
C GLU A 104 -4.30 11.85 7.10
N ILE A 105 -5.00 10.74 6.84
CA ILE A 105 -6.19 10.66 5.98
C ILE A 105 -7.13 9.59 6.53
N SER A 106 -8.39 9.93 6.70
CA SER A 106 -9.42 9.02 7.22
C SER A 106 -9.99 8.12 6.12
N TYR A 107 -10.59 7.00 6.52
CA TYR A 107 -11.35 6.15 5.59
C TYR A 107 -12.55 6.88 4.96
N ASP A 108 -13.19 7.81 5.70
CA ASP A 108 -14.26 8.66 5.18
C ASP A 108 -13.77 9.56 4.03
N GLU A 109 -12.55 10.10 4.13
CA GLU A 109 -11.96 10.90 3.06
C GLU A 109 -11.57 10.05 1.84
N LEU A 110 -11.13 8.81 2.05
CA LEU A 110 -10.91 7.87 0.94
C LEU A 110 -12.23 7.51 0.26
N LEU A 111 -13.32 7.30 1.02
CA LEU A 111 -14.67 7.11 0.47
C LEU A 111 -15.15 8.35 -0.30
N GLU A 112 -14.87 9.57 0.17
CA GLU A 112 -15.21 10.78 -0.56
C GLU A 112 -14.53 10.82 -1.94
N VAL A 113 -13.24 10.44 -1.99
CA VAL A 113 -12.51 10.32 -3.26
C VAL A 113 -13.15 9.27 -4.15
N PHE A 114 -13.37 8.07 -3.62
CA PHE A 114 -14.03 6.97 -4.33
C PHE A 114 -15.34 7.41 -5.01
N TRP A 115 -16.27 8.01 -4.25
CA TRP A 115 -17.57 8.42 -4.77
C TRP A 115 -17.53 9.58 -5.78
N LYS A 116 -16.45 10.38 -5.80
CA LYS A 116 -16.31 11.55 -6.69
C LYS A 116 -15.49 11.30 -7.95
N THR A 117 -14.79 10.16 -8.04
CA THR A 117 -13.85 9.90 -9.13
C THR A 117 -14.36 8.97 -10.22
N HIS A 118 -15.49 8.29 -10.00
CA HIS A 118 -16.09 7.38 -10.98
C HIS A 118 -17.62 7.51 -11.01
N ASP A 119 -18.25 6.86 -11.98
CA ASP A 119 -19.71 6.71 -12.06
C ASP A 119 -20.14 5.43 -11.33
N PRO A 120 -20.77 5.52 -10.16
CA PRO A 120 -21.19 4.36 -9.38
C PRO A 120 -22.51 3.74 -9.86
N THR A 121 -23.10 4.23 -10.96
CA THR A 121 -24.43 3.82 -11.45
C THR A 121 -24.38 2.91 -12.67
N THR A 122 -23.16 2.63 -13.21
CA THR A 122 -22.99 1.78 -14.38
C THR A 122 -22.62 0.35 -13.98
N MET A 123 -23.44 -0.62 -14.41
CA MET A 123 -23.16 -2.04 -14.18
C MET A 123 -22.09 -2.52 -15.19
N ASP A 124 -21.03 -3.18 -14.65
CA ASP A 124 -19.99 -3.81 -15.45
C ASP A 124 -19.33 -2.88 -16.49
N GLN A 125 -19.22 -1.60 -16.16
CA GLN A 125 -18.69 -0.58 -17.06
C GLN A 125 -18.22 0.64 -16.29
N GLN A 126 -17.15 1.30 -16.78
CA GLN A 126 -16.75 2.62 -16.33
C GLN A 126 -16.28 3.48 -17.51
N GLY A 127 -17.12 4.43 -17.94
CA GLY A 127 -16.87 5.20 -19.13
C GLY A 127 -16.83 4.31 -20.38
N ASN A 128 -15.69 4.26 -21.10
CA ASN A 128 -15.51 3.42 -22.27
C ASN A 128 -14.97 2.02 -21.95
N ASP A 129 -14.61 1.75 -20.72
CA ASP A 129 -14.11 0.45 -20.28
C ASP A 129 -15.30 -0.46 -19.98
N ILE A 130 -15.53 -1.49 -20.79
CA ILE A 130 -16.73 -2.36 -20.74
C ILE A 130 -16.31 -3.79 -20.35
N GLY A 131 -16.84 -4.25 -19.23
CA GLY A 131 -16.65 -5.60 -18.72
C GLY A 131 -16.82 -5.69 -17.21
N PRO A 132 -17.10 -6.91 -16.67
CA PRO A 132 -17.32 -7.12 -15.26
C PRO A 132 -16.10 -6.76 -14.40
N GLN A 133 -14.89 -6.80 -14.98
CA GLN A 133 -13.67 -6.40 -14.28
C GLN A 133 -13.64 -4.91 -13.93
N TYR A 134 -14.44 -4.07 -14.58
CA TYR A 134 -14.54 -2.62 -14.33
C TYR A 134 -15.71 -2.23 -13.43
N ARG A 135 -16.25 -3.18 -12.69
CA ARG A 135 -17.37 -2.98 -11.77
C ARG A 135 -16.98 -2.07 -10.61
N SER A 136 -17.90 -1.19 -10.21
CA SER A 136 -17.77 -0.39 -8.98
C SER A 136 -17.88 -1.28 -7.74
N ALA A 137 -16.90 -1.24 -6.86
CA ALA A 137 -16.83 -2.11 -5.68
C ALA A 137 -16.07 -1.50 -4.50
N ILE A 138 -16.55 -1.81 -3.29
CA ILE A 138 -15.85 -1.60 -2.03
C ILE A 138 -15.72 -2.94 -1.31
N TYR A 139 -14.48 -3.39 -1.09
CA TYR A 139 -14.19 -4.58 -0.29
C TYR A 139 -13.73 -4.15 1.10
N TYR A 140 -14.62 -4.25 2.10
CA TYR A 140 -14.34 -3.80 3.45
C TYR A 140 -13.50 -4.80 4.25
N HIS A 141 -12.57 -4.29 5.06
CA HIS A 141 -11.68 -5.09 5.91
C HIS A 141 -12.21 -5.28 7.34
N ASN A 142 -13.16 -4.44 7.78
CA ASN A 142 -13.74 -4.49 9.11
C ASN A 142 -15.17 -3.93 9.13
N ALA A 143 -15.84 -4.10 10.29
CA ALA A 143 -17.24 -3.68 10.46
C ALA A 143 -17.43 -2.16 10.36
N GLU A 144 -16.45 -1.35 10.78
CA GLU A 144 -16.52 0.11 10.68
C GLU A 144 -16.48 0.56 9.23
N GLN A 145 -15.58 0.00 8.42
CA GLN A 145 -15.51 0.28 6.98
C GLN A 145 -16.81 -0.09 6.28
N LYS A 146 -17.38 -1.27 6.62
CA LYS A 146 -18.70 -1.68 6.11
C LYS A 146 -19.77 -0.64 6.41
N GLN A 147 -19.92 -0.27 7.67
CA GLN A 147 -20.95 0.68 8.12
C GLN A 147 -20.79 2.03 7.42
N LYS A 148 -19.58 2.54 7.28
CA LYS A 148 -19.29 3.80 6.58
C LYS A 148 -19.65 3.70 5.10
N ALA A 149 -19.20 2.66 4.41
CA ALA A 149 -19.49 2.45 3.00
C ALA A 149 -21.00 2.37 2.71
N GLU A 150 -21.73 1.59 3.49
CA GLU A 150 -23.21 1.46 3.38
C GLU A 150 -23.91 2.78 3.67
N LYS A 151 -23.49 3.53 4.69
CA LYS A 151 -24.02 4.84 5.03
C LYS A 151 -23.84 5.85 3.90
N TYR A 152 -22.63 5.94 3.32
CA TYR A 152 -22.36 6.85 2.21
C TYR A 152 -23.15 6.47 0.96
N LYS A 153 -23.21 5.18 0.62
CA LYS A 153 -24.03 4.69 -0.50
C LYS A 153 -25.50 5.10 -0.35
N ALA A 154 -26.08 4.81 0.81
CA ALA A 154 -27.48 5.16 1.09
C ALA A 154 -27.75 6.68 1.07
N ALA A 155 -26.82 7.47 1.62
CA ALA A 155 -26.92 8.92 1.59
C ALA A 155 -26.84 9.47 0.17
N LEU A 156 -25.96 8.92 -0.65
CA LEU A 156 -25.76 9.34 -2.03
C LEU A 156 -26.96 8.95 -2.92
N ASP A 157 -27.50 7.74 -2.77
CA ASP A 157 -28.74 7.31 -3.44
C ASP A 157 -29.90 8.25 -3.10
N LYS A 158 -30.05 8.58 -1.80
CA LYS A 158 -31.11 9.46 -1.34
C LYS A 158 -30.96 10.92 -1.79
N SER A 159 -29.74 11.36 -2.06
CA SER A 159 -29.47 12.75 -2.42
C SER A 159 -30.00 13.15 -3.79
N GLY A 160 -30.29 12.19 -4.68
CA GLY A 160 -30.67 12.43 -6.07
C GLY A 160 -29.52 13.00 -6.94
N ALA A 161 -28.26 12.94 -6.47
CA ALA A 161 -27.10 13.39 -7.24
C ALA A 161 -26.90 12.58 -8.53
N TRP A 162 -27.41 11.36 -8.57
CA TRP A 162 -27.38 10.48 -9.72
C TRP A 162 -28.80 10.16 -10.20
N ALA A 163 -29.01 10.18 -11.51
CA ALA A 163 -30.31 9.86 -12.13
C ALA A 163 -30.67 8.35 -12.07
N LYS A 164 -29.67 7.51 -11.82
CA LYS A 164 -29.83 6.05 -11.71
C LYS A 164 -29.38 5.57 -10.34
N PRO A 165 -29.90 4.42 -9.86
CA PRO A 165 -29.46 3.83 -8.60
C PRO A 165 -27.98 3.51 -8.59
N ILE A 166 -27.35 3.60 -7.42
CA ILE A 166 -25.95 3.21 -7.21
C ILE A 166 -25.85 1.69 -7.18
N VAL A 167 -25.06 1.15 -8.11
CA VAL A 167 -24.84 -0.30 -8.28
C VAL A 167 -23.56 -0.80 -7.61
N THR A 168 -22.80 0.08 -6.97
CA THR A 168 -21.57 -0.28 -6.23
C THR A 168 -21.83 -1.45 -5.29
N ILE A 169 -21.07 -2.54 -5.43
CA ILE A 169 -21.11 -3.65 -4.47
C ILE A 169 -20.30 -3.31 -3.23
N ILE A 170 -20.77 -3.75 -2.05
CA ILE A 170 -20.07 -3.61 -0.77
C ILE A 170 -19.99 -4.98 -0.16
N GLU A 171 -18.81 -5.61 -0.21
CA GLU A 171 -18.61 -6.98 0.22
C GLU A 171 -17.39 -7.11 1.15
N PRO A 172 -17.30 -8.18 1.96
CA PRO A 172 -16.13 -8.43 2.76
C PRO A 172 -14.92 -8.71 1.86
N PHE A 173 -13.77 -8.18 2.23
CA PHE A 173 -12.50 -8.52 1.58
C PHE A 173 -12.21 -10.02 1.77
N LYS A 174 -11.99 -10.74 0.67
CA LYS A 174 -11.73 -12.20 0.68
C LYS A 174 -10.36 -12.53 0.11
N ASN A 175 -10.06 -11.99 -1.06
CA ASN A 175 -8.82 -12.26 -1.78
C ASN A 175 -8.36 -11.02 -2.56
N PHE A 176 -7.07 -10.97 -2.81
CA PHE A 176 -6.44 -9.97 -3.66
C PHE A 176 -5.15 -10.56 -4.24
N TYR A 177 -5.04 -10.53 -5.53
CA TYR A 177 -3.87 -10.96 -6.28
C TYR A 177 -3.24 -9.73 -6.92
N PRO A 178 -1.99 -9.35 -6.56
CA PRO A 178 -1.31 -8.25 -7.21
C PRO A 178 -1.27 -8.44 -8.73
N ALA A 179 -1.60 -7.41 -9.47
CA ALA A 179 -1.42 -7.43 -10.91
C ALA A 179 0.07 -7.43 -11.24
N GLU A 180 0.41 -7.80 -12.45
CA GLU A 180 1.77 -7.93 -12.96
C GLU A 180 2.54 -6.60 -12.81
N ASN A 181 3.85 -6.68 -12.69
CA ASN A 181 4.70 -5.52 -12.40
C ASN A 181 4.53 -4.37 -13.40
N TYR A 182 4.22 -4.66 -14.67
CA TYR A 182 4.02 -3.64 -15.68
C TYR A 182 2.72 -2.85 -15.49
N HIS A 183 1.78 -3.32 -14.66
CA HIS A 183 0.58 -2.58 -14.27
C HIS A 183 0.80 -1.65 -13.08
N GLN A 184 1.85 -1.87 -12.28
CA GLN A 184 2.10 -1.05 -11.10
C GLN A 184 2.65 0.32 -11.48
N ASN A 185 2.13 1.36 -10.84
CA ASN A 185 2.52 2.76 -11.10
C ASN A 185 2.41 3.13 -12.59
N TYR A 186 1.39 2.54 -13.26
CA TYR A 186 1.30 2.56 -14.72
C TYR A 186 1.26 3.97 -15.31
N TYR A 187 0.43 4.85 -14.77
CA TYR A 187 0.31 6.21 -15.28
C TYR A 187 1.63 6.96 -15.22
N ASN A 188 2.34 6.90 -14.09
CA ASN A 188 3.58 7.65 -13.92
C ASN A 188 4.69 7.14 -14.87
N ASN A 189 4.69 5.82 -15.16
CA ASN A 189 5.69 5.20 -16.04
C ASN A 189 5.33 5.32 -17.54
N ASN A 190 4.06 5.62 -17.89
CA ASN A 190 3.54 5.50 -19.26
C ASN A 190 2.75 6.72 -19.74
N GLN A 191 3.07 7.93 -19.26
CA GLN A 191 2.31 9.17 -19.53
C GLN A 191 2.11 9.46 -21.02
N ASN A 192 3.00 8.99 -21.90
CA ASN A 192 2.94 9.17 -23.34
C ASN A 192 2.02 8.17 -24.06
N GLN A 193 1.56 7.12 -23.40
CA GLN A 193 0.60 6.17 -23.97
C GLN A 193 -0.76 6.82 -24.21
N GLY A 194 -1.44 6.41 -25.27
CA GLY A 194 -2.72 7.01 -25.68
C GLY A 194 -3.77 7.00 -24.57
N TYR A 195 -3.95 5.87 -23.88
CA TYR A 195 -4.90 5.77 -22.77
C TYR A 195 -4.55 6.72 -21.61
N CYS A 196 -3.28 6.83 -21.26
CA CYS A 196 -2.82 7.77 -20.24
C CYS A 196 -3.10 9.22 -20.62
N ARG A 197 -2.81 9.59 -21.89
CA ARG A 197 -3.01 10.98 -22.38
C ARG A 197 -4.47 11.37 -22.51
N PHE A 198 -5.31 10.48 -23.05
CA PHE A 198 -6.68 10.82 -23.42
C PHE A 198 -7.73 10.44 -22.38
N VAL A 199 -7.42 9.51 -21.48
CA VAL A 199 -8.35 9.04 -20.44
C VAL A 199 -7.89 9.43 -19.05
N ILE A 200 -6.67 9.05 -18.65
CA ILE A 200 -6.22 9.25 -17.26
C ILE A 200 -5.88 10.72 -17.00
N ALA A 201 -5.08 11.36 -17.84
CA ALA A 201 -4.59 12.72 -17.60
C ALA A 201 -5.72 13.75 -17.38
N PRO A 202 -6.80 13.80 -18.22
CA PRO A 202 -7.90 14.73 -17.99
C PRO A 202 -8.66 14.47 -16.68
N LYS A 203 -8.84 13.20 -16.31
CA LYS A 203 -9.49 12.82 -15.04
C LYS A 203 -8.62 13.23 -13.86
N LEU A 204 -7.31 13.03 -13.98
CA LEU A 204 -6.34 13.39 -12.96
C LEU A 204 -6.25 14.89 -12.75
N GLU A 205 -6.24 15.68 -13.82
CA GLU A 205 -6.28 17.15 -13.73
C GLU A 205 -7.52 17.64 -12.97
N LYS A 206 -8.67 17.06 -13.27
CA LYS A 206 -9.93 17.36 -12.54
C LYS A 206 -9.84 16.94 -11.09
N PHE A 207 -9.31 15.74 -10.82
CA PHE A 207 -9.09 15.24 -9.47
C PHE A 207 -8.20 16.18 -8.64
N GLU A 208 -7.06 16.60 -9.19
CA GLU A 208 -6.11 17.46 -8.49
C GLU A 208 -6.71 18.85 -8.19
N LYS A 209 -7.60 19.36 -9.04
CA LYS A 209 -8.34 20.62 -8.78
C LYS A 209 -9.35 20.44 -7.63
N VAL A 210 -10.09 19.32 -7.61
CA VAL A 210 -11.13 19.07 -6.60
C VAL A 210 -10.54 18.75 -5.24
N PHE A 211 -9.44 18.01 -5.18
CA PHE A 211 -8.83 17.53 -3.95
C PHE A 211 -7.50 18.23 -3.61
N LYS A 212 -7.29 19.45 -4.09
CA LYS A 212 -6.05 20.22 -3.95
C LYS A 212 -5.48 20.21 -2.54
N ASP A 213 -6.33 20.35 -1.53
CA ASP A 213 -5.92 20.43 -0.12
C ASP A 213 -5.52 19.08 0.49
N LYS A 214 -5.86 17.98 -0.20
CA LYS A 214 -5.57 16.61 0.21
C LYS A 214 -4.33 16.02 -0.48
N LEU A 215 -3.71 16.75 -1.41
CA LEU A 215 -2.57 16.23 -2.18
C LEU A 215 -1.27 16.27 -1.38
N LYS A 216 -0.40 15.31 -1.67
CA LYS A 216 1.01 15.38 -1.26
C LYS A 216 1.63 16.67 -1.79
N LYS A 217 2.50 17.28 -1.00
CA LYS A 217 3.33 18.38 -1.50
C LYS A 217 4.29 17.81 -2.54
N GLN A 218 4.27 18.38 -3.71
CA GLN A 218 5.27 18.11 -4.75
C GLN A 218 6.60 18.71 -4.36
#